data_28f4c348601f077ed199d1cffba1481b
#
_entry.id   28f4c348601f077ed199d1cffba1481b
#
_cell.length_a   1.000
_cell.length_b   1.000
_cell.length_c   1.000
_cell.angle_alpha   90.00
_cell.angle_beta   90.00
_cell.angle_gamma   90.00
#
_symmetry.space_group_name_H-M   'P 1'
#
loop_
_entity.id
_entity.type
_entity.pdbx_description
1 polymer ?
#
loop_
_entity_poly.entity_id
_entity_poly.type
_entity_poly.pdbx_seq_one_letter_code
_entity_poly.pdbx_strand_id
1 'polypeptide(L)'
;RIYHRTGFECGWRYGNVEKENSMKRRVVVTGLGAVTPVGNTVEEFWSSVREGKVGIGPITKFDTSEYKVKLAAEVKGFSAKERMDFKAAKRMEPFAQYAVAAAKEAFEDAKIDMSQENPYRAGVIVGSGIGSLQAVETNYEKILQKGPSRVNPLMVPLMISNMAAGNVSIQLGFKGKCTSVVTACASGTHCIGDGFRAIAYGDLDLCVAGGAESCICPSGVAGFTALTALSDSEDPEKASIPFDKDRNGFVLGEGAGIVMLEELEHAKKRGARIYAEVVGYGATGDAYHITSPAENGEGAGMAMKLAMEEAGAQPEQIDYINAHGTSTHHNDLYETRAIRYALGAAADQVVVNSTKSIIGHLLGAAGGVEFVTCVKSIQDGFIHQTMGTKETEEECSLDYAIGAPVEKEITYALTNSLGFGGHNASLLLKKYEG
;
A
#
# COMPACT_ATOMS: atom_id res chain seq x y z
N ARG A 1 27.07 32.55 9.41
CA ARG A 1 27.35 32.41 10.87
C ARG A 1 27.30 30.93 11.21
N ILE A 2 28.49 30.43 11.57
CA ILE A 2 28.79 29.05 11.96
C ILE A 2 28.16 28.79 13.32
N TYR A 3 27.30 27.77 13.44
CA TYR A 3 26.89 27.25 14.73
C TYR A 3 27.73 26.03 15.08
N HIS A 4 28.55 26.17 16.10
CA HIS A 4 29.31 25.09 16.75
C HIS A 4 28.35 24.07 17.37
N ARG A 5 28.58 22.79 17.05
CA ARG A 5 27.99 21.63 17.71
C ARG A 5 28.54 21.58 19.16
N THR A 6 27.68 21.78 20.12
CA THR A 6 27.90 21.27 21.48
C THR A 6 27.03 20.03 21.62
N GLY A 7 27.68 18.90 21.92
CA GLY A 7 27.00 17.64 22.16
C GLY A 7 26.05 17.74 23.35
N PHE A 8 24.76 17.59 23.06
CA PHE A 8 23.78 17.26 24.09
C PHE A 8 23.59 15.74 24.04
N GLU A 9 24.25 15.03 24.97
CA GLU A 9 23.80 13.71 25.37
C GLU A 9 22.45 13.88 26.08
N CYS A 10 21.35 13.78 25.30
CA CYS A 10 20.02 13.74 25.85
C CYS A 10 19.77 12.31 26.38
N GLY A 11 20.19 12.09 27.62
CA GLY A 11 19.85 10.87 28.34
C GLY A 11 18.37 10.83 28.70
N TRP A 12 17.51 10.54 27.72
CA TRP A 12 16.14 10.12 27.97
C TRP A 12 16.20 8.71 28.56
N ARG A 13 16.30 8.63 29.90
CA ARG A 13 15.90 7.42 30.59
C ARG A 13 14.38 7.33 30.40
N TYR A 14 13.92 6.41 29.56
CA TYR A 14 12.57 5.90 29.67
C TYR A 14 12.45 5.34 31.10
N GLY A 15 11.79 6.10 31.97
CA GLY A 15 11.35 5.54 33.23
C GLY A 15 10.56 4.29 32.90
N ASN A 16 10.83 3.21 33.61
CA ASN A 16 9.97 2.04 33.64
C ASN A 16 8.59 2.52 34.11
N VAL A 17 7.78 2.99 33.13
CA VAL A 17 6.34 2.95 33.29
C VAL A 17 6.05 1.46 33.17
N GLU A 18 5.80 0.79 34.30
CA GLU A 18 5.08 -0.47 34.30
C GLU A 18 3.82 -0.19 33.50
N LYS A 19 3.86 -0.49 32.19
CA LYS A 19 2.65 -0.59 31.40
C LYS A 19 1.83 -1.64 32.10
N GLU A 20 0.78 -1.23 32.82
CA GLU A 20 -0.32 -2.14 33.07
C GLU A 20 -0.60 -2.82 31.74
N ASN A 21 -0.33 -4.10 31.68
CA ASN A 21 -0.51 -4.96 30.54
C ASN A 21 -2.03 -5.15 30.35
N SER A 22 -2.72 -4.11 29.88
CA SER A 22 -3.96 -4.34 29.19
C SER A 22 -3.54 -5.16 27.96
N MET A 23 -3.78 -6.47 28.00
CA MET A 23 -3.41 -7.38 26.91
C MET A 23 -3.96 -6.79 25.63
N LYS A 24 -3.07 -6.38 24.72
CA LYS A 24 -3.48 -5.94 23.39
C LYS A 24 -4.29 -7.06 22.76
N ARG A 25 -5.46 -6.73 22.19
CA ARG A 25 -6.28 -7.72 21.49
C ARG A 25 -5.53 -8.14 20.22
N ARG A 26 -5.62 -9.43 19.90
CA ARG A 26 -5.06 -9.96 18.66
C ARG A 26 -5.92 -9.55 17.46
N VAL A 27 -5.29 -9.25 16.34
CA VAL A 27 -5.96 -8.74 15.14
C VAL A 27 -5.65 -9.65 13.96
N VAL A 28 -6.72 -10.12 13.31
CA VAL A 28 -6.63 -11.04 12.19
C VAL A 28 -7.23 -10.47 10.92
N VAL A 29 -6.84 -11.03 9.78
CA VAL A 29 -7.36 -10.70 8.46
C VAL A 29 -8.44 -11.73 8.11
N THR A 30 -9.67 -11.27 7.94
CA THR A 30 -10.81 -12.15 7.62
C THR A 30 -11.38 -11.94 6.22
N GLY A 31 -10.99 -10.87 5.52
CA GLY A 31 -11.43 -10.60 4.15
C GLY A 31 -10.41 -9.80 3.36
N LEU A 32 -10.38 -10.03 2.06
CA LEU A 32 -9.47 -9.42 1.11
C LEU A 32 -10.25 -8.86 -0.09
N GLY A 33 -9.80 -7.72 -0.63
CA GLY A 33 -10.35 -7.13 -1.84
C GLY A 33 -9.29 -6.39 -2.63
N ALA A 34 -9.35 -6.47 -3.95
CA ALA A 34 -8.38 -5.84 -4.84
C ALA A 34 -9.01 -5.40 -6.17
N VAL A 35 -8.54 -4.24 -6.64
CA VAL A 35 -8.69 -3.77 -8.02
C VAL A 35 -7.32 -3.36 -8.49
N THR A 36 -6.80 -4.01 -9.53
CA THR A 36 -5.41 -3.85 -9.96
C THR A 36 -5.29 -3.85 -11.49
N PRO A 37 -4.16 -3.45 -12.06
CA PRO A 37 -3.91 -3.53 -13.50
C PRO A 37 -3.96 -4.95 -14.10
N VAL A 38 -3.91 -5.99 -13.25
CA VAL A 38 -3.88 -7.41 -13.68
C VAL A 38 -5.05 -8.23 -13.16
N GLY A 39 -6.03 -7.60 -12.52
CA GLY A 39 -7.25 -8.26 -12.04
C GLY A 39 -8.11 -7.32 -11.20
N ASN A 40 -9.43 -7.45 -11.31
CA ASN A 40 -10.42 -6.63 -10.61
C ASN A 40 -11.03 -7.33 -9.37
N THR A 41 -10.50 -8.49 -9.05
CA THR A 41 -10.76 -9.27 -7.83
C THR A 41 -9.44 -9.82 -7.29
N VAL A 42 -9.43 -10.25 -6.03
CA VAL A 42 -8.25 -10.90 -5.41
C VAL A 42 -7.87 -12.18 -6.16
N GLU A 43 -8.85 -12.95 -6.61
CA GLU A 43 -8.63 -14.19 -7.35
C GLU A 43 -7.95 -13.94 -8.70
N GLU A 44 -8.48 -12.99 -9.50
CA GLU A 44 -7.88 -12.60 -10.78
C GLU A 44 -6.48 -12.00 -10.61
N PHE A 45 -6.33 -11.11 -9.62
CA PHE A 45 -5.05 -10.50 -9.28
C PHE A 45 -4.02 -11.57 -8.92
N TRP A 46 -4.34 -12.47 -8.00
CA TRP A 46 -3.39 -13.47 -7.52
C TRP A 46 -3.04 -14.51 -8.59
N SER A 47 -4.01 -14.94 -9.41
CA SER A 47 -3.74 -15.79 -10.58
C SER A 47 -2.73 -15.13 -11.52
N SER A 48 -2.96 -13.86 -11.86
CA SER A 48 -2.05 -13.09 -12.72
C SER A 48 -0.66 -12.92 -12.12
N VAL A 49 -0.56 -12.69 -10.79
CA VAL A 49 0.71 -12.61 -10.05
C VAL A 49 1.48 -13.93 -10.12
N ARG A 50 0.80 -15.05 -9.91
CA ARG A 50 1.40 -16.39 -9.99
C ARG A 50 1.91 -16.72 -11.39
N GLU A 51 1.23 -16.24 -12.42
CA GLU A 51 1.61 -16.39 -13.84
C GLU A 51 2.73 -15.42 -14.26
N GLY A 52 3.09 -14.44 -13.42
CA GLY A 52 4.05 -13.38 -13.74
C GLY A 52 3.55 -12.42 -14.82
N LYS A 53 2.22 -12.22 -14.91
CA LYS A 53 1.60 -11.37 -15.91
C LYS A 53 1.78 -9.89 -15.57
N VAL A 54 2.59 -9.18 -16.35
CA VAL A 54 2.83 -7.75 -16.18
C VAL A 54 1.65 -6.92 -16.67
N GLY A 55 1.16 -6.00 -15.84
CA GLY A 55 0.02 -5.13 -16.12
C GLY A 55 0.36 -3.80 -16.80
N ILE A 56 1.65 -3.54 -17.03
CA ILE A 56 2.16 -2.32 -17.64
C ILE A 56 1.88 -2.32 -19.15
N GLY A 57 1.51 -1.18 -19.68
CA GLY A 57 1.26 -1.01 -21.12
C GLY A 57 1.13 0.46 -21.50
N PRO A 58 0.86 0.75 -22.77
CA PRO A 58 0.65 2.12 -23.25
C PRO A 58 -0.50 2.80 -22.49
N ILE A 59 -0.33 4.06 -22.17
CA ILE A 59 -1.40 4.91 -21.60
C ILE A 59 -2.49 5.07 -22.66
N THR A 60 -3.73 4.74 -22.29
CA THR A 60 -4.90 4.82 -23.18
C THR A 60 -5.90 5.90 -22.78
N LYS A 61 -5.79 6.47 -21.58
CA LYS A 61 -6.76 7.42 -21.01
C LYS A 61 -6.72 8.82 -21.63
N PHE A 62 -5.59 9.20 -22.23
CA PHE A 62 -5.40 10.47 -22.90
C PHE A 62 -4.31 10.39 -23.97
N ASP A 63 -4.22 11.38 -24.87
CA ASP A 63 -3.17 11.47 -25.87
C ASP A 63 -1.80 11.78 -25.23
N THR A 64 -0.86 10.85 -25.43
CA THR A 64 0.50 10.95 -24.91
C THR A 64 1.52 11.39 -25.94
N SER A 65 1.12 11.87 -27.12
CA SER A 65 2.05 12.27 -28.21
C SER A 65 3.13 13.25 -27.74
N GLU A 66 2.75 14.23 -26.94
CA GLU A 66 3.62 15.27 -26.39
C GLU A 66 4.32 14.87 -25.05
N TYR A 67 4.01 13.68 -24.51
CA TYR A 67 4.58 13.22 -23.23
C TYR A 67 5.84 12.39 -23.47
N LYS A 68 6.87 12.56 -22.62
CA LYS A 68 8.07 11.73 -22.62
C LYS A 68 7.73 10.30 -22.18
N VAL A 69 6.89 10.15 -21.16
CA VAL A 69 6.45 8.87 -20.60
C VAL A 69 5.22 8.37 -21.34
N LYS A 70 5.26 7.14 -21.82
CA LYS A 70 4.21 6.51 -22.65
C LYS A 70 3.51 5.35 -21.96
N LEU A 71 4.10 4.81 -20.88
CA LEU A 71 3.63 3.61 -20.21
C LEU A 71 3.04 3.93 -18.83
N ALA A 72 2.01 3.16 -18.47
CA ALA A 72 1.42 3.13 -17.14
C ALA A 72 0.82 1.75 -16.87
N ALA A 73 0.45 1.48 -15.62
CA ALA A 73 -0.27 0.29 -15.23
C ALA A 73 -1.74 0.67 -14.94
N GLU A 74 -2.54 0.72 -15.99
CA GLU A 74 -3.96 1.06 -15.94
C GLU A 74 -4.82 -0.13 -15.49
N VAL A 75 -5.85 0.14 -14.71
CA VAL A 75 -6.92 -0.84 -14.42
C VAL A 75 -7.71 -1.10 -15.70
N LYS A 76 -7.85 -2.36 -16.06
CA LYS A 76 -8.49 -2.81 -17.32
C LYS A 76 -9.81 -3.51 -17.04
N GLY A 77 -10.82 -3.26 -17.87
CA GLY A 77 -12.10 -3.97 -17.81
C GLY A 77 -12.94 -3.71 -16.55
N PHE A 78 -12.62 -2.70 -15.75
CA PHE A 78 -13.39 -2.35 -14.56
C PHE A 78 -14.69 -1.66 -14.95
N SER A 79 -15.80 -2.12 -14.34
CA SER A 79 -17.14 -1.57 -14.54
C SER A 79 -17.78 -1.27 -13.17
N ALA A 80 -17.80 0.01 -12.79
CA ALA A 80 -18.37 0.42 -11.51
C ALA A 80 -19.85 0.00 -11.35
N LYS A 81 -20.64 0.02 -12.45
CA LYS A 81 -22.07 -0.38 -12.43
C LYS A 81 -22.32 -1.86 -12.08
N GLU A 82 -21.29 -2.71 -12.26
CA GLU A 82 -21.36 -4.13 -11.91
C GLU A 82 -20.93 -4.40 -10.45
N ARG A 83 -20.28 -3.43 -9.84
CA ARG A 83 -19.70 -3.56 -8.50
C ARG A 83 -20.46 -2.74 -7.45
N MET A 84 -21.25 -1.73 -7.86
CA MET A 84 -21.98 -0.85 -6.94
C MET A 84 -23.20 -0.21 -7.62
N ASP A 85 -24.09 0.44 -6.80
CA ASP A 85 -25.22 1.18 -7.34
C ASP A 85 -24.78 2.26 -8.33
N PHE A 86 -25.45 2.32 -9.47
CA PHE A 86 -25.11 3.22 -10.57
C PHE A 86 -25.18 4.70 -10.19
N LYS A 87 -26.16 5.09 -9.35
CA LYS A 87 -26.30 6.49 -8.92
C LYS A 87 -25.19 6.88 -7.95
N ALA A 88 -24.76 5.93 -7.10
CA ALA A 88 -23.61 6.11 -6.22
C ALA A 88 -22.33 6.23 -7.04
N ALA A 89 -22.09 5.32 -8.00
CA ALA A 89 -20.92 5.33 -8.86
C ALA A 89 -20.71 6.66 -9.61
N LYS A 90 -21.80 7.27 -10.11
CA LYS A 90 -21.73 8.59 -10.78
C LYS A 90 -21.29 9.76 -9.88
N ARG A 91 -21.27 9.58 -8.58
CA ARG A 91 -20.86 10.58 -7.59
C ARG A 91 -19.48 10.29 -7.01
N MET A 92 -18.72 9.41 -7.66
CA MET A 92 -17.38 9.01 -7.27
C MET A 92 -16.43 9.11 -8.46
N GLU A 93 -15.23 9.57 -8.20
CA GLU A 93 -14.10 9.43 -9.13
C GLU A 93 -13.51 8.01 -9.05
N PRO A 94 -12.72 7.57 -10.04
CA PRO A 94 -12.23 6.20 -10.12
C PRO A 94 -11.55 5.69 -8.85
N PHE A 95 -10.71 6.50 -8.15
CA PHE A 95 -10.07 6.06 -6.92
C PHE A 95 -11.08 5.64 -5.83
N ALA A 96 -12.18 6.37 -5.70
CA ALA A 96 -13.24 6.04 -4.74
C ALA A 96 -14.08 4.85 -5.22
N GLN A 97 -14.30 4.70 -6.54
CA GLN A 97 -14.96 3.53 -7.11
C GLN A 97 -14.14 2.26 -6.88
N TYR A 98 -12.81 2.31 -7.07
CA TYR A 98 -11.91 1.20 -6.79
C TYR A 98 -11.92 0.83 -5.31
N ALA A 99 -11.86 1.83 -4.41
CA ALA A 99 -11.96 1.61 -2.98
C ALA A 99 -13.24 0.90 -2.57
N VAL A 100 -14.39 1.37 -3.07
CA VAL A 100 -15.70 0.77 -2.77
C VAL A 100 -15.80 -0.66 -3.32
N ALA A 101 -15.34 -0.90 -4.55
CA ALA A 101 -15.37 -2.23 -5.15
C ALA A 101 -14.53 -3.24 -4.37
N ALA A 102 -13.29 -2.86 -4.03
CA ALA A 102 -12.40 -3.71 -3.22
C ALA A 102 -12.91 -3.88 -1.78
N ALA A 103 -13.48 -2.82 -1.17
CA ALA A 103 -14.05 -2.92 0.18
C ALA A 103 -15.27 -3.84 0.24
N LYS A 104 -16.12 -3.82 -0.77
CA LYS A 104 -17.26 -4.75 -0.87
C LYS A 104 -16.78 -6.19 -1.05
N GLU A 105 -15.78 -6.43 -1.88
CA GLU A 105 -15.18 -7.75 -2.02
C GLU A 105 -14.63 -8.26 -0.67
N ALA A 106 -13.84 -7.44 0.05
CA ALA A 106 -13.29 -7.80 1.35
C ALA A 106 -14.39 -8.06 2.40
N PHE A 107 -15.47 -7.30 2.37
CA PHE A 107 -16.63 -7.48 3.25
C PHE A 107 -17.39 -8.78 2.94
N GLU A 108 -17.65 -9.07 1.67
CA GLU A 108 -18.31 -10.30 1.22
C GLU A 108 -17.45 -11.53 1.52
N ASP A 109 -16.13 -11.45 1.29
CA ASP A 109 -15.17 -12.52 1.61
C ASP A 109 -15.13 -12.80 3.13
N ALA A 110 -15.17 -11.75 3.95
CA ALA A 110 -15.24 -11.89 5.40
C ALA A 110 -16.58 -12.49 5.92
N LYS A 111 -17.63 -12.49 5.08
CA LYS A 111 -18.97 -13.01 5.44
C LYS A 111 -19.55 -12.37 6.71
N ILE A 112 -19.42 -11.05 6.86
CA ILE A 112 -19.93 -10.30 7.99
C ILE A 112 -21.43 -10.04 7.81
N ASP A 113 -22.21 -10.34 8.87
CA ASP A 113 -23.63 -9.99 8.96
C ASP A 113 -23.82 -8.76 9.84
N MET A 114 -23.98 -7.59 9.23
CA MET A 114 -24.18 -6.33 9.95
C MET A 114 -25.44 -6.29 10.83
N SER A 115 -26.38 -7.21 10.67
CA SER A 115 -27.53 -7.31 11.58
C SER A 115 -27.15 -7.83 12.97
N GLN A 116 -26.00 -8.48 13.08
CA GLN A 116 -25.44 -9.01 14.33
C GLN A 116 -24.34 -8.12 14.91
N GLU A 117 -23.92 -7.07 14.19
CA GLU A 117 -22.79 -6.24 14.55
C GLU A 117 -23.22 -4.88 15.12
N ASN A 118 -22.38 -4.33 16.00
CA ASN A 118 -22.52 -2.94 16.39
C ASN A 118 -21.85 -2.04 15.34
N PRO A 119 -22.62 -1.27 14.54
CA PRO A 119 -22.06 -0.47 13.46
C PRO A 119 -21.10 0.63 13.95
N TYR A 120 -21.16 1.04 15.21
CA TYR A 120 -20.24 2.01 15.81
C TYR A 120 -18.92 1.38 16.26
N ARG A 121 -18.82 0.02 16.22
CA ARG A 121 -17.61 -0.74 16.47
C ARG A 121 -16.96 -1.24 15.17
N ALA A 122 -17.56 -0.93 14.03
CA ALA A 122 -17.06 -1.20 12.69
C ALA A 122 -16.58 0.10 12.04
N GLY A 123 -15.27 0.18 11.75
CA GLY A 123 -14.61 1.39 11.24
C GLY A 123 -14.10 1.25 9.81
N VAL A 124 -13.75 2.39 9.22
CA VAL A 124 -13.15 2.50 7.88
C VAL A 124 -11.92 3.40 7.96
N ILE A 125 -10.76 2.89 7.60
CA ILE A 125 -9.51 3.64 7.51
C ILE A 125 -8.89 3.36 6.15
N VAL A 126 -9.23 4.19 5.15
CA VAL A 126 -8.81 4.00 3.75
C VAL A 126 -8.18 5.29 3.24
N GLY A 127 -6.95 5.18 2.76
CA GLY A 127 -6.15 6.30 2.27
C GLY A 127 -6.14 6.42 0.75
N SER A 128 -5.80 7.63 0.31
CA SER A 128 -5.40 7.95 -1.05
C SER A 128 -4.32 9.02 -0.96
N GLY A 129 -3.23 8.88 -1.68
CA GLY A 129 -2.14 9.85 -1.64
C GLY A 129 -2.50 11.21 -2.25
N ILE A 130 -3.37 11.21 -3.25
CA ILE A 130 -3.66 12.41 -4.06
C ILE A 130 -5.17 12.71 -4.13
N GLY A 131 -6.03 11.71 -4.09
CA GLY A 131 -7.44 11.87 -4.44
C GLY A 131 -7.61 11.90 -5.96
N SER A 132 -8.43 12.83 -6.50
CA SER A 132 -8.65 12.92 -7.94
C SER A 132 -8.12 14.22 -8.55
N LEU A 133 -6.96 14.14 -9.21
CA LEU A 133 -6.48 15.22 -10.09
C LEU A 133 -7.39 15.39 -11.32
N GLN A 134 -7.96 14.30 -11.83
CA GLN A 134 -8.88 14.33 -12.98
C GLN A 134 -10.10 15.22 -12.71
N ALA A 135 -10.65 15.18 -11.48
CA ALA A 135 -11.75 16.06 -11.09
C ALA A 135 -11.33 17.54 -11.10
N VAL A 136 -10.09 17.82 -10.69
CA VAL A 136 -9.53 19.19 -10.72
C VAL A 136 -9.35 19.65 -12.16
N GLU A 137 -8.69 18.87 -13.01
CA GLU A 137 -8.46 19.18 -14.43
C GLU A 137 -9.77 19.50 -15.14
N THR A 138 -10.72 18.56 -15.09
CA THR A 138 -12.02 18.68 -15.76
C THR A 138 -12.81 19.94 -15.34
N ASN A 139 -12.75 20.29 -14.06
CA ASN A 139 -13.49 21.46 -13.57
C ASN A 139 -12.72 22.76 -13.83
N TYR A 140 -11.39 22.72 -13.81
CA TYR A 140 -10.57 23.89 -14.18
C TYR A 140 -10.74 24.27 -15.66
N GLU A 141 -10.77 23.29 -16.56
CA GLU A 141 -11.11 23.51 -17.97
C GLU A 141 -12.49 24.17 -18.14
N LYS A 142 -13.51 23.73 -17.38
CA LYS A 142 -14.83 24.38 -17.40
C LYS A 142 -14.78 25.83 -16.94
N ILE A 143 -13.97 26.16 -15.93
CA ILE A 143 -13.76 27.53 -15.48
C ILE A 143 -13.21 28.40 -16.62
N LEU A 144 -12.17 27.90 -17.29
CA LEU A 144 -11.50 28.64 -18.39
C LEU A 144 -12.43 28.83 -19.61
N GLN A 145 -13.18 27.79 -19.98
CA GLN A 145 -14.01 27.79 -21.18
C GLN A 145 -15.39 28.41 -20.99
N LYS A 146 -16.01 28.25 -19.80
CA LYS A 146 -17.43 28.53 -19.56
C LYS A 146 -17.71 29.38 -18.32
N GLY A 147 -16.67 29.75 -17.58
CA GLY A 147 -16.76 30.51 -16.34
C GLY A 147 -17.06 29.68 -15.08
N PRO A 148 -16.89 30.28 -13.87
CA PRO A 148 -16.94 29.57 -12.59
C PRO A 148 -18.32 29.02 -12.24
N SER A 149 -19.40 29.55 -12.79
CA SER A 149 -20.78 29.04 -12.56
C SER A 149 -21.04 27.67 -13.18
N ARG A 150 -20.14 27.16 -13.99
CA ARG A 150 -20.28 25.86 -14.69
C ARG A 150 -19.49 24.74 -14.04
N VAL A 151 -18.86 24.99 -12.90
CA VAL A 151 -18.15 23.98 -12.10
C VAL A 151 -19.16 22.94 -11.58
N ASN A 152 -18.73 21.66 -11.53
CA ASN A 152 -19.56 20.60 -10.96
C ASN A 152 -19.82 20.90 -9.46
N PRO A 153 -21.07 20.94 -8.98
CA PRO A 153 -21.38 21.13 -7.57
C PRO A 153 -20.71 20.12 -6.63
N LEU A 154 -20.35 18.94 -7.14
CA LEU A 154 -19.65 17.89 -6.40
C LEU A 154 -18.13 17.93 -6.58
N MET A 155 -17.55 18.95 -7.22
CA MET A 155 -16.09 18.99 -7.48
C MET A 155 -15.27 18.71 -6.24
N VAL A 156 -15.57 19.37 -5.11
CA VAL A 156 -14.80 19.20 -3.87
C VAL A 156 -14.91 17.77 -3.33
N PRO A 157 -16.11 17.20 -3.09
CA PRO A 157 -16.19 15.81 -2.65
C PRO A 157 -15.70 14.78 -3.67
N LEU A 158 -15.62 15.10 -4.96
CA LEU A 158 -15.02 14.21 -5.96
C LEU A 158 -13.49 14.17 -5.86
N MET A 159 -12.84 15.29 -5.49
CA MET A 159 -11.38 15.39 -5.55
C MET A 159 -10.66 15.00 -4.25
N ILE A 160 -11.28 15.19 -3.07
CA ILE A 160 -10.57 15.06 -1.79
C ILE A 160 -10.32 13.59 -1.39
N SER A 161 -9.12 13.32 -0.89
CA SER A 161 -8.61 11.97 -0.62
C SER A 161 -9.45 11.15 0.36
N ASN A 162 -10.06 11.81 1.37
CA ASN A 162 -10.87 11.13 2.39
C ASN A 162 -12.19 10.54 1.86
N MET A 163 -12.56 10.85 0.62
CA MET A 163 -13.81 10.35 0.05
C MET A 163 -13.73 8.87 -0.36
N ALA A 164 -12.56 8.28 -0.46
CA ALA A 164 -12.43 6.83 -0.51
C ALA A 164 -13.04 6.20 0.77
N ALA A 165 -12.56 6.62 1.95
CA ALA A 165 -13.09 6.14 3.23
C ALA A 165 -14.58 6.49 3.42
N GLY A 166 -14.97 7.73 3.13
CA GLY A 166 -16.36 8.19 3.28
C GLY A 166 -17.35 7.39 2.45
N ASN A 167 -17.03 7.11 1.18
CA ASN A 167 -17.90 6.31 0.31
C ASN A 167 -17.95 4.84 0.76
N VAL A 168 -16.83 4.25 1.19
CA VAL A 168 -16.81 2.89 1.76
C VAL A 168 -17.70 2.79 2.99
N SER A 169 -17.58 3.75 3.93
CA SER A 169 -18.43 3.82 5.14
C SER A 169 -19.93 3.87 4.79
N ILE A 170 -20.32 4.70 3.82
CA ILE A 170 -21.70 4.81 3.35
C ILE A 170 -22.19 3.50 2.75
N GLN A 171 -21.37 2.83 1.91
CA GLN A 171 -21.75 1.61 1.21
C GLN A 171 -21.89 0.40 2.14
N LEU A 172 -21.04 0.30 3.18
CA LEU A 172 -21.05 -0.83 4.12
C LEU A 172 -21.90 -0.57 5.37
N GLY A 173 -22.34 0.67 5.61
CA GLY A 173 -23.07 1.03 6.81
C GLY A 173 -22.24 1.05 8.09
N PHE A 174 -20.91 1.15 7.97
CA PHE A 174 -19.99 1.24 9.10
C PHE A 174 -20.02 2.65 9.69
N LYS A 175 -20.30 2.77 10.99
CA LYS A 175 -20.51 4.06 11.69
C LYS A 175 -19.45 4.33 12.77
N GLY A 176 -18.47 3.47 12.92
CA GLY A 176 -17.34 3.69 13.79
C GLY A 176 -16.37 4.73 13.21
N LYS A 177 -15.12 4.71 13.66
CA LYS A 177 -14.08 5.62 13.17
C LYS A 177 -14.00 5.54 11.64
N CYS A 178 -14.19 6.67 10.95
CA CYS A 178 -14.05 6.79 9.50
C CYS A 178 -13.01 7.87 9.20
N THR A 179 -11.82 7.46 8.78
CA THR A 179 -10.68 8.37 8.55
C THR A 179 -9.88 7.97 7.33
N SER A 180 -9.06 8.89 6.85
CA SER A 180 -8.09 8.68 5.79
C SER A 180 -6.73 9.16 6.28
N VAL A 181 -5.69 8.35 6.10
CA VAL A 181 -4.31 8.77 6.31
C VAL A 181 -3.71 9.11 4.95
N VAL A 182 -3.08 10.28 4.85
CA VAL A 182 -2.44 10.75 3.62
C VAL A 182 -0.95 10.92 3.89
N THR A 183 -0.18 9.94 3.45
CA THR A 183 1.29 9.87 3.57
C THR A 183 1.92 9.44 2.25
N ALA A 184 1.42 10.04 1.16
CA ALA A 184 1.86 9.73 -0.21
C ALA A 184 1.80 8.21 -0.47
N CYS A 185 2.92 7.60 -0.91
CA CYS A 185 2.99 6.17 -1.25
C CYS A 185 2.82 5.23 -0.05
N ALA A 186 2.93 5.72 1.18
CA ALA A 186 2.75 4.93 2.40
C ALA A 186 1.31 4.97 2.95
N SER A 187 0.38 5.70 2.31
CA SER A 187 -0.98 5.92 2.82
C SER A 187 -1.73 4.62 3.13
N GLY A 188 -1.72 3.65 2.21
CA GLY A 188 -2.42 2.37 2.39
C GLY A 188 -1.85 1.55 3.54
N THR A 189 -0.53 1.49 3.68
CA THR A 189 0.15 0.77 4.77
C THR A 189 -0.12 1.42 6.12
N HIS A 190 -0.05 2.74 6.22
CA HIS A 190 -0.43 3.47 7.44
C HIS A 190 -1.90 3.26 7.80
N CYS A 191 -2.81 3.26 6.83
CA CYS A 191 -4.23 2.99 7.08
C CYS A 191 -4.47 1.61 7.66
N ILE A 192 -3.77 0.57 7.17
CA ILE A 192 -3.85 -0.78 7.72
C ILE A 192 -3.26 -0.82 9.14
N GLY A 193 -2.12 -0.18 9.37
CA GLY A 193 -1.47 -0.07 10.68
C GLY A 193 -2.35 0.65 11.71
N ASP A 194 -3.00 1.73 11.32
CA ASP A 194 -3.93 2.46 12.20
C ASP A 194 -5.21 1.65 12.48
N GLY A 195 -5.70 0.88 11.48
CA GLY A 195 -6.78 -0.07 11.65
C GLY A 195 -6.42 -1.19 12.63
N PHE A 196 -5.22 -1.76 12.48
CA PHE A 196 -4.66 -2.73 13.42
C PHE A 196 -4.64 -2.18 14.85
N ARG A 197 -4.10 -0.98 15.06
CA ARG A 197 -4.05 -0.38 16.39
C ARG A 197 -5.42 -0.04 16.96
N ALA A 198 -6.34 0.46 16.14
CA ALA A 198 -7.70 0.76 16.59
C ALA A 198 -8.42 -0.49 17.14
N ILE A 199 -8.19 -1.66 16.53
CA ILE A 199 -8.71 -2.93 17.03
C ILE A 199 -7.91 -3.41 18.25
N ALA A 200 -6.59 -3.41 18.18
CA ALA A 200 -5.72 -3.91 19.23
C ALA A 200 -5.92 -3.17 20.56
N TYR A 201 -6.18 -1.86 20.51
CA TYR A 201 -6.46 -1.04 21.69
C TYR A 201 -7.94 -0.97 22.09
N GLY A 202 -8.83 -1.64 21.37
CA GLY A 202 -10.22 -1.77 21.79
C GLY A 202 -11.19 -0.71 21.29
N ASP A 203 -10.78 0.20 20.39
CA ASP A 203 -11.67 1.20 19.80
C ASP A 203 -12.67 0.58 18.84
N LEU A 204 -12.24 -0.42 18.06
CA LEU A 204 -13.04 -1.12 17.06
C LEU A 204 -13.00 -2.64 17.27
N ASP A 205 -13.97 -3.36 16.71
CA ASP A 205 -13.95 -4.82 16.59
C ASP A 205 -13.71 -5.26 15.15
N LEU A 206 -14.13 -4.42 14.19
CA LEU A 206 -13.99 -4.58 12.75
C LEU A 206 -13.41 -3.31 12.13
N CYS A 207 -12.52 -3.46 11.16
CA CYS A 207 -12.01 -2.32 10.39
C CYS A 207 -11.75 -2.71 8.94
N VAL A 208 -12.39 -1.98 8.01
CA VAL A 208 -11.99 -1.98 6.61
C VAL A 208 -10.82 -1.02 6.46
N ALA A 209 -9.67 -1.51 6.03
CA ALA A 209 -8.45 -0.72 5.93
C ALA A 209 -7.69 -0.98 4.62
N GLY A 210 -6.94 0.02 4.17
CA GLY A 210 -6.14 -0.07 2.95
C GLY A 210 -6.01 1.25 2.22
N GLY A 211 -5.83 1.18 0.90
CA GLY A 211 -5.66 2.37 0.07
C GLY A 211 -6.21 2.22 -1.34
N ALA A 212 -6.47 3.37 -1.97
CA ALA A 212 -6.94 3.45 -3.35
C ALA A 212 -6.34 4.67 -4.06
N GLU A 213 -6.06 4.55 -5.35
CA GLU A 213 -5.50 5.64 -6.15
C GLU A 213 -5.92 5.55 -7.61
N SER A 214 -6.08 6.72 -8.25
CA SER A 214 -6.25 6.81 -9.70
C SER A 214 -5.68 8.14 -10.19
N CYS A 215 -4.38 8.14 -10.49
CA CYS A 215 -3.63 9.34 -10.84
C CYS A 215 -3.06 9.31 -12.28
N ILE A 216 -3.51 8.36 -13.11
CA ILE A 216 -3.11 8.28 -14.53
C ILE A 216 -3.97 9.26 -15.32
N CYS A 217 -3.58 10.51 -15.30
CA CYS A 217 -4.19 11.64 -16.00
C CYS A 217 -3.10 12.62 -16.48
N PRO A 218 -3.43 13.58 -17.35
CA PRO A 218 -2.46 14.51 -17.91
C PRO A 218 -1.55 15.19 -16.88
N SER A 219 -2.12 15.82 -15.84
CA SER A 219 -1.32 16.51 -14.82
C SER A 219 -0.56 15.54 -13.90
N GLY A 220 -1.11 14.36 -13.63
CA GLY A 220 -0.43 13.32 -12.84
C GLY A 220 0.85 12.86 -13.53
N VAL A 221 0.75 12.45 -14.80
CA VAL A 221 1.91 11.98 -15.57
C VAL A 221 2.90 13.13 -15.78
N ALA A 222 2.44 14.34 -16.12
CA ALA A 222 3.31 15.51 -16.31
C ALA A 222 4.06 15.87 -15.01
N GLY A 223 3.36 15.87 -13.86
CA GLY A 223 3.95 16.22 -12.56
C GLY A 223 5.05 15.24 -12.14
N PHE A 224 4.81 13.95 -12.23
CA PHE A 224 5.83 12.93 -11.90
C PHE A 224 6.96 12.88 -12.94
N THR A 225 6.68 13.18 -14.21
CA THR A 225 7.73 13.34 -15.24
C THR A 225 8.64 14.53 -14.94
N ALA A 226 8.07 15.66 -14.52
CA ALA A 226 8.85 16.85 -14.14
C ALA A 226 9.76 16.59 -12.92
N LEU A 227 9.37 15.67 -12.01
CA LEU A 227 10.20 15.20 -10.91
C LEU A 227 11.30 14.22 -11.36
N THR A 228 11.36 13.84 -12.63
CA THR A 228 12.24 12.78 -13.15
C THR A 228 12.07 11.43 -12.39
N ALA A 229 10.87 11.18 -11.89
CA ALA A 229 10.59 10.01 -11.07
C ALA A 229 10.06 8.82 -11.87
N LEU A 230 9.50 9.07 -13.06
CA LEU A 230 8.94 8.02 -13.91
C LEU A 230 9.98 7.40 -14.84
N SER A 231 9.84 6.10 -15.06
CA SER A 231 10.58 5.39 -16.11
C SER A 231 10.17 5.93 -17.49
N ASP A 232 11.17 6.18 -18.33
CA ASP A 232 10.99 6.58 -19.73
C ASP A 232 11.19 5.42 -20.71
N SER A 233 11.21 4.18 -20.20
CA SER A 233 11.23 2.98 -21.04
C SER A 233 9.98 2.91 -21.92
N GLU A 234 10.15 2.50 -23.16
CA GLU A 234 9.05 2.18 -24.07
C GLU A 234 8.71 0.67 -24.10
N ASP A 235 9.51 -0.14 -23.41
CA ASP A 235 9.32 -1.58 -23.27
C ASP A 235 8.60 -1.89 -21.96
N PRO A 236 7.35 -2.39 -21.97
CA PRO A 236 6.60 -2.71 -20.76
C PRO A 236 7.30 -3.69 -19.82
N GLU A 237 8.12 -4.61 -20.34
CA GLU A 237 8.85 -5.61 -19.56
C GLU A 237 10.11 -5.06 -18.88
N LYS A 238 10.53 -3.84 -19.27
CA LYS A 238 11.71 -3.15 -18.73
C LYS A 238 11.39 -1.82 -18.04
N ALA A 239 10.13 -1.46 -17.98
CA ALA A 239 9.72 -0.18 -17.42
C ALA A 239 9.72 -0.16 -15.89
N SER A 240 9.35 -1.28 -15.24
CA SER A 240 9.41 -1.46 -13.79
C SER A 240 10.26 -2.68 -13.46
N ILE A 241 11.53 -2.44 -13.14
CA ILE A 241 12.57 -3.45 -12.88
C ILE A 241 13.24 -3.18 -11.52
N PRO A 242 12.51 -3.37 -10.40
CA PRO A 242 13.03 -3.07 -9.07
C PRO A 242 14.37 -3.77 -8.80
N PHE A 243 15.32 -3.04 -8.21
CA PHE A 243 16.67 -3.49 -7.86
C PHE A 243 17.61 -3.80 -9.05
N ASP A 244 17.13 -3.74 -10.30
CA ASP A 244 17.98 -3.90 -11.47
C ASP A 244 18.97 -2.74 -11.59
N LYS A 245 20.19 -3.04 -12.09
CA LYS A 245 21.21 -2.02 -12.31
C LYS A 245 20.81 -0.96 -13.35
N ASP A 246 19.94 -1.32 -14.30
CA ASP A 246 19.48 -0.45 -15.39
C ASP A 246 18.14 0.24 -15.09
N ARG A 247 17.62 0.16 -13.84
CA ARG A 247 16.39 0.83 -13.42
C ARG A 247 16.52 2.35 -13.53
N ASN A 248 15.46 3.01 -13.97
CA ASN A 248 15.51 4.46 -14.24
C ASN A 248 14.30 5.26 -13.76
N GLY A 249 13.39 4.64 -13.00
CA GLY A 249 12.18 5.29 -12.50
C GLY A 249 11.05 4.30 -12.27
N PHE A 250 9.98 4.75 -11.63
CA PHE A 250 8.80 3.91 -11.43
C PHE A 250 7.79 4.05 -12.58
N VAL A 251 6.90 3.07 -12.72
CA VAL A 251 5.74 3.13 -13.62
C VAL A 251 4.52 3.50 -12.80
N LEU A 252 3.83 4.58 -13.19
CA LEU A 252 2.60 5.01 -12.52
C LEU A 252 1.49 3.97 -12.71
N GLY A 253 0.87 3.56 -11.61
CA GLY A 253 -0.24 2.61 -11.58
C GLY A 253 -1.46 3.16 -10.85
N GLU A 254 -2.56 2.42 -10.91
CA GLU A 254 -3.80 2.75 -10.23
C GLU A 254 -4.52 1.49 -9.72
N GLY A 255 -5.43 1.66 -8.76
CA GLY A 255 -6.20 0.56 -8.20
C GLY A 255 -6.57 0.75 -6.74
N ALA A 256 -6.88 -0.34 -6.07
CA ALA A 256 -7.14 -0.41 -4.63
C ALA A 256 -6.74 -1.76 -4.06
N GLY A 257 -6.24 -1.75 -2.82
CA GLY A 257 -6.05 -2.93 -1.98
C GLY A 257 -6.69 -2.68 -0.62
N ILE A 258 -7.66 -3.50 -0.28
CA ILE A 258 -8.49 -3.33 0.92
C ILE A 258 -8.56 -4.65 1.67
N VAL A 259 -8.48 -4.57 2.99
CA VAL A 259 -8.58 -5.74 3.87
C VAL A 259 -9.64 -5.52 4.94
N MET A 260 -10.26 -6.61 5.39
CA MET A 260 -11.07 -6.65 6.59
C MET A 260 -10.20 -7.12 7.74
N LEU A 261 -9.94 -6.23 8.68
CA LEU A 261 -9.30 -6.54 9.96
C LEU A 261 -10.35 -6.80 11.01
N GLU A 262 -10.10 -7.76 11.88
CA GLU A 262 -11.05 -8.19 12.88
C GLU A 262 -10.35 -8.61 14.18
N GLU A 263 -11.00 -8.38 15.32
CA GLU A 263 -10.53 -8.88 16.59
C GLU A 263 -10.64 -10.42 16.61
N LEU A 264 -9.61 -11.10 17.11
CA LEU A 264 -9.49 -12.57 17.01
C LEU A 264 -10.65 -13.32 17.64
N GLU A 265 -11.04 -13.00 18.88
CA GLU A 265 -12.10 -13.71 19.58
C GLU A 265 -13.48 -13.43 18.97
N HIS A 266 -13.66 -12.22 18.41
CA HIS A 266 -14.82 -11.87 17.60
C HIS A 266 -14.89 -12.75 16.34
N ALA A 267 -13.79 -12.88 15.61
CA ALA A 267 -13.68 -13.73 14.42
C ALA A 267 -13.98 -15.21 14.74
N LYS A 268 -13.38 -15.73 15.80
CA LYS A 268 -13.62 -17.12 16.28
C LYS A 268 -15.07 -17.36 16.64
N LYS A 269 -15.69 -16.44 17.38
CA LYS A 269 -17.08 -16.57 17.84
C LYS A 269 -18.07 -16.73 16.70
N ARG A 270 -17.85 -16.05 15.58
CA ARG A 270 -18.70 -16.15 14.39
C ARG A 270 -18.24 -17.21 13.37
N GLY A 271 -17.16 -17.95 13.67
CA GLY A 271 -16.61 -18.97 12.77
C GLY A 271 -15.99 -18.41 11.48
N ALA A 272 -15.37 -17.22 11.55
CA ALA A 272 -14.76 -16.60 10.41
C ALA A 272 -13.57 -17.40 9.87
N ARG A 273 -13.37 -17.35 8.55
CA ARG A 273 -12.08 -17.72 7.96
C ARG A 273 -11.03 -16.68 8.36
N ILE A 274 -9.88 -17.16 8.83
CA ILE A 274 -8.74 -16.32 9.17
C ILE A 274 -7.61 -16.59 8.18
N TYR A 275 -7.15 -15.54 7.49
CA TYR A 275 -6.08 -15.62 6.50
C TYR A 275 -4.69 -15.54 7.12
N ALA A 276 -4.51 -14.57 8.00
CA ALA A 276 -3.26 -14.29 8.67
C ALA A 276 -3.52 -13.41 9.90
N GLU A 277 -2.52 -13.20 10.72
CA GLU A 277 -2.56 -12.29 11.86
C GLU A 277 -1.66 -11.08 11.58
N VAL A 278 -2.12 -9.88 11.91
CA VAL A 278 -1.28 -8.67 11.92
C VAL A 278 -0.68 -8.56 13.32
N VAL A 279 0.63 -8.67 13.43
CA VAL A 279 1.32 -8.78 14.71
C VAL A 279 2.19 -7.57 15.05
N GLY A 280 2.54 -6.74 14.07
CA GLY A 280 3.36 -5.56 14.29
C GLY A 280 3.17 -4.47 13.26
N TYR A 281 3.35 -3.23 13.70
CA TYR A 281 3.30 -2.03 12.86
C TYR A 281 4.36 -1.03 13.33
N GLY A 282 5.27 -0.67 12.43
CA GLY A 282 6.25 0.38 12.62
C GLY A 282 5.99 1.57 11.69
N ALA A 283 6.08 2.76 12.23
CA ALA A 283 5.94 4.01 11.49
C ALA A 283 7.02 5.00 11.93
N THR A 284 7.73 5.59 10.97
CA THR A 284 8.80 6.56 11.21
C THR A 284 8.80 7.67 10.16
N GLY A 285 9.58 8.70 10.39
CA GLY A 285 9.88 9.74 9.41
C GLY A 285 11.37 9.91 9.26
N ASP A 286 11.86 10.11 8.03
CA ASP A 286 13.29 10.32 7.74
C ASP A 286 13.79 11.68 8.24
N ALA A 287 12.94 12.70 8.29
CA ALA A 287 13.31 14.09 8.59
C ALA A 287 14.53 14.56 7.77
N TYR A 288 14.59 14.20 6.49
CA TYR A 288 15.77 14.36 5.63
C TYR A 288 15.47 15.22 4.39
N HIS A 289 14.62 14.75 3.47
CA HIS A 289 14.34 15.40 2.19
C HIS A 289 12.89 15.21 1.77
N ILE A 290 12.34 16.12 0.93
CA ILE A 290 10.93 16.08 0.52
C ILE A 290 10.58 14.91 -0.41
N THR A 291 11.53 14.40 -1.20
CA THR A 291 11.29 13.34 -2.19
C THR A 291 12.28 12.18 -2.14
N SER A 292 13.49 12.38 -1.58
CA SER A 292 14.51 11.34 -1.49
C SER A 292 14.48 10.68 -0.12
N PRO A 293 14.51 9.34 -0.02
CA PRO A 293 14.72 8.65 1.24
C PRO A 293 16.11 8.99 1.83
N ALA A 294 16.29 8.79 3.13
CA ALA A 294 17.59 8.94 3.78
C ALA A 294 18.58 7.89 3.25
N GLU A 295 19.78 8.34 2.88
CA GLU A 295 20.79 7.51 2.19
C GLU A 295 21.23 6.27 2.97
N ASN A 296 21.24 6.35 4.31
CA ASN A 296 21.60 5.23 5.17
C ASN A 296 20.46 4.23 5.40
N GLY A 297 19.25 4.54 4.94
CA GLY A 297 18.05 3.70 5.13
C GLY A 297 17.58 3.58 6.58
N GLU A 298 18.08 4.41 7.51
CA GLU A 298 17.81 4.29 8.95
C GLU A 298 16.33 4.41 9.27
N GLY A 299 15.62 5.41 8.69
CA GLY A 299 14.20 5.62 8.94
C GLY A 299 13.34 4.41 8.58
N ALA A 300 13.50 3.90 7.36
CA ALA A 300 12.78 2.70 6.91
C ALA A 300 13.21 1.44 7.69
N GLY A 301 14.50 1.29 7.99
CA GLY A 301 15.00 0.18 8.80
C GLY A 301 14.47 0.22 10.24
N MET A 302 14.32 1.42 10.82
CA MET A 302 13.72 1.56 12.13
C MET A 302 12.22 1.22 12.11
N ALA A 303 11.47 1.56 11.05
CA ALA A 303 10.08 1.14 10.92
C ALA A 303 9.94 -0.40 10.94
N MET A 304 10.82 -1.12 10.24
CA MET A 304 10.87 -2.59 10.28
C MET A 304 11.20 -3.11 11.69
N LYS A 305 12.18 -2.53 12.37
CA LYS A 305 12.52 -2.90 13.76
C LYS A 305 11.36 -2.72 14.71
N LEU A 306 10.67 -1.57 14.65
CA LEU A 306 9.50 -1.29 15.48
C LEU A 306 8.36 -2.29 15.24
N ALA A 307 8.14 -2.70 13.99
CA ALA A 307 7.15 -3.74 13.68
C ALA A 307 7.54 -5.10 14.28
N MET A 308 8.81 -5.49 14.19
CA MET A 308 9.32 -6.73 14.80
C MET A 308 9.28 -6.66 16.33
N GLU A 309 9.67 -5.55 16.95
CA GLU A 309 9.61 -5.34 18.39
C GLU A 309 8.17 -5.43 18.93
N GLU A 310 7.20 -4.83 18.23
CA GLU A 310 5.78 -4.92 18.62
C GLU A 310 5.26 -6.37 18.58
N ALA A 311 5.74 -7.16 17.64
CA ALA A 311 5.42 -8.58 17.49
C ALA A 311 6.21 -9.51 18.41
N GLY A 312 7.30 -9.04 19.02
CA GLY A 312 8.28 -9.90 19.70
C GLY A 312 9.04 -10.84 18.77
N ALA A 313 9.08 -10.53 17.47
CA ALA A 313 9.77 -11.33 16.46
C ALA A 313 11.25 -10.97 16.36
N GLN A 314 12.09 -12.00 16.10
CA GLN A 314 13.51 -11.84 15.88
C GLN A 314 13.80 -11.72 14.37
N PRO A 315 14.88 -11.03 13.96
CA PRO A 315 15.25 -10.88 12.55
C PRO A 315 15.32 -12.21 11.77
N GLU A 316 15.82 -13.26 12.40
CA GLU A 316 15.99 -14.60 11.80
C GLU A 316 14.66 -15.31 11.52
N GLN A 317 13.56 -14.82 12.06
CA GLN A 317 12.21 -15.38 11.85
C GLN A 317 11.51 -14.78 10.64
N ILE A 318 12.06 -13.73 10.03
CA ILE A 318 11.46 -13.08 8.87
C ILE A 318 11.79 -13.89 7.60
N ASP A 319 10.77 -14.50 7.02
CA ASP A 319 10.90 -15.35 5.84
C ASP A 319 10.85 -14.56 4.53
N TYR A 320 10.05 -13.49 4.51
CA TYR A 320 9.72 -12.75 3.30
C TYR A 320 9.55 -11.27 3.57
N ILE A 321 10.03 -10.44 2.64
CA ILE A 321 9.78 -9.00 2.59
C ILE A 321 9.20 -8.62 1.24
N ASN A 322 7.97 -8.10 1.24
CA ASN A 322 7.45 -7.36 0.10
C ASN A 322 7.95 -5.92 0.22
N ALA A 323 8.95 -5.60 -0.61
CA ALA A 323 9.63 -4.33 -0.56
C ALA A 323 8.80 -3.20 -1.18
N HIS A 324 9.10 -1.97 -0.79
CA HIS A 324 8.62 -0.81 -1.52
C HIS A 324 9.09 -0.84 -2.97
N GLY A 325 10.39 -1.09 -3.21
CA GLY A 325 10.96 -1.51 -4.49
C GLY A 325 10.37 -0.82 -5.71
N THR A 326 10.60 0.50 -5.87
CA THR A 326 9.92 1.32 -6.87
C THR A 326 10.55 1.28 -8.25
N SER A 327 11.72 0.63 -8.42
CA SER A 327 12.52 0.73 -9.65
C SER A 327 13.17 2.10 -9.85
N THR A 328 13.24 2.94 -8.80
CA THR A 328 14.04 4.17 -8.80
C THR A 328 15.42 3.89 -8.22
N HIS A 329 16.45 4.57 -8.74
CA HIS A 329 17.83 4.31 -8.35
C HIS A 329 18.04 4.43 -6.83
N HIS A 330 17.64 5.56 -6.24
CA HIS A 330 17.87 5.83 -4.82
C HIS A 330 17.01 4.97 -3.89
N ASN A 331 15.72 4.79 -4.20
CA ASN A 331 14.83 4.04 -3.32
C ASN A 331 15.33 2.61 -3.13
N ASP A 332 15.60 1.90 -4.22
CA ASP A 332 15.91 0.47 -4.16
C ASP A 332 17.25 0.20 -3.46
N LEU A 333 18.24 1.08 -3.71
CA LEU A 333 19.52 1.04 -3.02
C LEU A 333 19.35 1.32 -1.51
N TYR A 334 18.62 2.36 -1.15
CA TYR A 334 18.48 2.76 0.26
C TYR A 334 17.56 1.81 1.04
N GLU A 335 16.55 1.22 0.38
CA GLU A 335 15.75 0.16 0.98
C GLU A 335 16.57 -1.11 1.23
N THR A 336 17.49 -1.48 0.33
CA THR A 336 18.44 -2.56 0.58
C THR A 336 19.26 -2.31 1.85
N ARG A 337 19.78 -1.09 2.01
CA ARG A 337 20.49 -0.67 3.24
C ARG A 337 19.57 -0.72 4.47
N ALA A 338 18.31 -0.30 4.33
CA ALA A 338 17.31 -0.35 5.41
C ALA A 338 17.01 -1.78 5.87
N ILE A 339 16.87 -2.73 4.94
CA ILE A 339 16.67 -4.15 5.26
C ILE A 339 17.90 -4.70 6.01
N ARG A 340 19.11 -4.39 5.55
CA ARG A 340 20.34 -4.79 6.25
C ARG A 340 20.45 -4.14 7.64
N TYR A 341 20.07 -2.88 7.76
CA TYR A 341 20.02 -2.19 9.07
C TYR A 341 19.02 -2.85 10.03
N ALA A 342 17.87 -3.29 9.53
CA ALA A 342 16.82 -3.91 10.34
C ALA A 342 17.13 -5.34 10.76
N LEU A 343 17.62 -6.16 9.82
CA LEU A 343 17.80 -7.60 10.02
C LEU A 343 19.25 -8.02 10.30
N GLY A 344 20.24 -7.14 10.09
CA GLY A 344 21.64 -7.50 10.26
C GLY A 344 22.06 -8.69 9.38
N ALA A 345 22.69 -9.70 9.95
CA ALA A 345 23.12 -10.90 9.24
C ALA A 345 21.94 -11.75 8.70
N ALA A 346 20.76 -11.66 9.30
CA ALA A 346 19.57 -12.38 8.84
C ALA A 346 19.08 -11.88 7.47
N ALA A 347 19.48 -10.68 7.03
CA ALA A 347 19.15 -10.14 5.72
C ALA A 347 19.62 -11.02 4.55
N ASP A 348 20.65 -11.84 4.74
CA ASP A 348 21.16 -12.77 3.72
C ASP A 348 20.29 -14.04 3.56
N GLN A 349 19.30 -14.24 4.42
CA GLN A 349 18.42 -15.43 4.42
C GLN A 349 16.97 -15.09 4.05
N VAL A 350 16.60 -13.82 4.05
CA VAL A 350 15.25 -13.37 3.71
C VAL A 350 15.09 -13.29 2.19
N VAL A 351 13.91 -13.71 1.70
CA VAL A 351 13.54 -13.49 0.29
C VAL A 351 12.82 -12.14 0.19
N VAL A 352 13.28 -11.31 -0.73
CA VAL A 352 12.71 -9.99 -1.01
C VAL A 352 12.09 -10.01 -2.41
N ASN A 353 10.98 -9.32 -2.62
CA ASN A 353 10.50 -9.02 -3.97
C ASN A 353 9.81 -7.65 -4.01
N SER A 354 9.42 -7.22 -5.20
CA SER A 354 8.55 -6.07 -5.38
C SER A 354 7.39 -6.39 -6.31
N THR A 355 6.17 -6.26 -5.79
CA THR A 355 4.93 -6.41 -6.58
C THR A 355 4.79 -5.32 -7.64
N LYS A 356 5.47 -4.19 -7.46
CA LYS A 356 5.50 -3.09 -8.45
C LYS A 356 6.12 -3.49 -9.80
N SER A 357 6.90 -4.57 -9.83
CA SER A 357 7.38 -5.15 -11.08
C SER A 357 6.25 -5.69 -11.98
N ILE A 358 5.10 -6.01 -11.38
CA ILE A 358 3.91 -6.56 -12.05
C ILE A 358 2.84 -5.48 -12.28
N ILE A 359 2.55 -4.68 -11.27
CA ILE A 359 1.40 -3.76 -11.27
C ILE A 359 1.78 -2.28 -11.38
N GLY A 360 3.07 -1.95 -11.47
CA GLY A 360 3.53 -0.56 -11.33
C GLY A 360 3.36 -0.04 -9.91
N HIS A 361 3.54 1.26 -9.73
CA HIS A 361 3.43 1.94 -8.45
C HIS A 361 2.04 2.58 -8.29
N LEU A 362 1.19 1.97 -7.47
CA LEU A 362 -0.19 2.43 -7.23
C LEU A 362 -0.27 3.57 -6.20
N LEU A 363 0.83 4.25 -5.89
CA LEU A 363 0.90 5.37 -4.94
C LEU A 363 0.21 5.02 -3.60
N GLY A 364 -0.84 5.75 -3.21
CA GLY A 364 -1.56 5.51 -1.96
C GLY A 364 -2.27 4.15 -1.86
N ALA A 365 -2.52 3.48 -2.98
CA ALA A 365 -3.08 2.12 -3.01
C ALA A 365 -2.01 1.02 -2.87
N ALA A 366 -0.74 1.33 -3.14
CA ALA A 366 0.33 0.34 -3.23
C ALA A 366 0.41 -0.57 -2.02
N GLY A 367 0.51 0.00 -0.82
CA GLY A 367 0.63 -0.78 0.42
C GLY A 367 -0.56 -1.68 0.72
N GLY A 368 -1.77 -1.31 0.28
CA GLY A 368 -2.95 -2.16 0.40
C GLY A 368 -2.85 -3.43 -0.47
N VAL A 369 -2.46 -3.27 -1.74
CA VAL A 369 -2.29 -4.42 -2.66
C VAL A 369 -1.11 -5.28 -2.25
N GLU A 370 0.00 -4.68 -1.80
CA GLU A 370 1.19 -5.38 -1.31
C GLU A 370 0.90 -6.16 -0.03
N PHE A 371 0.05 -5.64 0.85
CA PHE A 371 -0.44 -6.38 2.01
C PHE A 371 -1.27 -7.61 1.59
N VAL A 372 -2.19 -7.46 0.63
CA VAL A 372 -2.95 -8.59 0.06
C VAL A 372 -1.98 -9.62 -0.55
N THR A 373 -0.93 -9.19 -1.24
CA THR A 373 0.13 -10.07 -1.75
C THR A 373 0.80 -10.86 -0.63
N CYS A 374 1.19 -10.21 0.47
CA CYS A 374 1.79 -10.90 1.62
C CYS A 374 0.86 -11.94 2.23
N VAL A 375 -0.42 -11.61 2.41
CA VAL A 375 -1.43 -12.56 2.91
C VAL A 375 -1.55 -13.78 2.01
N LYS A 376 -1.63 -13.56 0.69
CA LYS A 376 -1.70 -14.65 -0.29
C LYS A 376 -0.42 -15.47 -0.34
N SER A 377 0.75 -14.82 -0.21
CA SER A 377 2.04 -15.52 -0.14
C SER A 377 2.12 -16.44 1.09
N ILE A 378 1.68 -15.98 2.26
CA ILE A 378 1.60 -16.81 3.48
C ILE A 378 0.68 -18.01 3.28
N GLN A 379 -0.50 -17.79 2.68
CA GLN A 379 -1.48 -18.86 2.45
C GLN A 379 -0.98 -19.96 1.51
N ASP A 380 -0.32 -19.57 0.45
CA ASP A 380 0.06 -20.47 -0.64
C ASP A 380 1.52 -20.97 -0.55
N GLY A 381 2.33 -20.42 0.37
CA GLY A 381 3.77 -20.70 0.42
C GLY A 381 4.50 -20.28 -0.85
N PHE A 382 4.08 -19.16 -1.45
CA PHE A 382 4.55 -18.73 -2.77
C PHE A 382 4.95 -17.25 -2.76
N ILE A 383 6.20 -16.96 -3.12
CA ILE A 383 6.73 -15.60 -3.32
C ILE A 383 6.92 -15.41 -4.82
N HIS A 384 6.21 -14.47 -5.41
CA HIS A 384 6.31 -14.22 -6.84
C HIS A 384 7.68 -13.64 -7.23
N GLN A 385 8.10 -13.90 -8.45
CA GLN A 385 9.30 -13.33 -9.02
C GLN A 385 9.22 -11.79 -9.11
N THR A 386 10.34 -11.10 -8.90
CA THR A 386 10.50 -9.70 -9.29
C THR A 386 10.69 -9.66 -10.82
N MET A 387 9.61 -9.30 -11.52
CA MET A 387 9.57 -9.36 -12.98
C MET A 387 10.49 -8.32 -13.62
N GLY A 388 11.05 -8.65 -14.77
CA GLY A 388 11.91 -7.77 -15.57
C GLY A 388 13.33 -7.60 -15.04
N THR A 389 13.57 -7.76 -13.76
CA THR A 389 14.89 -7.66 -13.12
C THR A 389 15.78 -8.84 -13.53
N LYS A 390 17.00 -8.56 -13.97
CA LYS A 390 17.96 -9.56 -14.46
C LYS A 390 19.28 -9.53 -13.72
N GLU A 391 19.81 -8.34 -13.46
CA GLU A 391 21.10 -8.14 -12.85
C GLU A 391 21.06 -6.94 -11.90
N THR A 392 21.50 -7.14 -10.66
CA THR A 392 21.53 -6.08 -9.65
C THR A 392 22.88 -5.37 -9.64
N GLU A 393 22.92 -4.16 -9.13
CA GLU A 393 24.20 -3.52 -8.79
C GLU A 393 24.80 -4.14 -7.51
N GLU A 394 26.12 -3.98 -7.32
CA GLU A 394 26.87 -4.62 -6.22
C GLU A 394 26.28 -4.34 -4.82
N GLU A 395 25.80 -3.13 -4.59
CA GLU A 395 25.20 -2.76 -3.30
C GLU A 395 23.78 -3.32 -3.10
N CYS A 396 23.06 -3.66 -4.17
CA CYS A 396 21.78 -4.38 -4.12
C CYS A 396 22.05 -5.89 -4.08
N SER A 397 22.41 -6.39 -2.91
CA SER A 397 23.02 -7.72 -2.71
C SER A 397 22.14 -8.70 -1.92
N LEU A 398 20.80 -8.53 -1.92
CA LEU A 398 19.87 -9.46 -1.28
C LEU A 398 19.30 -10.47 -2.29
N ASP A 399 18.55 -11.45 -1.80
CA ASP A 399 17.76 -12.33 -2.65
C ASP A 399 16.45 -11.63 -3.06
N TYR A 400 16.40 -11.12 -4.29
CA TYR A 400 15.22 -10.40 -4.80
C TYR A 400 14.26 -11.27 -5.61
N ALA A 401 14.29 -12.58 -5.45
CA ALA A 401 13.48 -13.53 -6.21
C ALA A 401 13.59 -13.31 -7.73
N ILE A 402 14.82 -13.24 -8.26
CA ILE A 402 15.11 -12.98 -9.67
C ILE A 402 15.04 -14.28 -10.48
N GLY A 403 14.44 -14.25 -11.66
CA GLY A 403 14.44 -15.36 -12.63
C GLY A 403 13.40 -16.44 -12.38
N ALA A 404 12.93 -16.62 -11.15
CA ALA A 404 11.87 -17.57 -10.81
C ALA A 404 11.15 -17.16 -9.52
N PRO A 405 9.89 -17.58 -9.31
CA PRO A 405 9.23 -17.50 -8.02
C PRO A 405 9.90 -18.44 -7.01
N VAL A 406 9.72 -18.15 -5.72
CA VAL A 406 10.24 -18.98 -4.63
C VAL A 406 9.08 -19.66 -3.91
N GLU A 407 9.13 -20.98 -3.81
CA GLU A 407 8.19 -21.78 -3.01
C GLU A 407 8.83 -22.12 -1.68
N LYS A 408 8.26 -21.61 -0.59
CA LYS A 408 8.68 -21.90 0.78
C LYS A 408 7.55 -21.65 1.77
N GLU A 409 7.58 -22.31 2.90
CA GLU A 409 6.70 -21.97 4.02
C GLU A 409 7.07 -20.57 4.53
N ILE A 410 6.05 -19.73 4.76
CA ILE A 410 6.20 -18.37 5.26
C ILE A 410 5.47 -18.25 6.57
N THR A 411 6.21 -18.08 7.66
CA THR A 411 5.66 -17.83 9.00
C THR A 411 5.50 -16.34 9.24
N TYR A 412 6.51 -15.54 8.88
CA TYR A 412 6.49 -14.10 9.03
C TYR A 412 6.79 -13.40 7.71
N ALA A 413 5.94 -12.44 7.35
CA ALA A 413 6.13 -11.58 6.19
C ALA A 413 6.08 -10.11 6.59
N LEU A 414 7.05 -9.30 6.14
CA LEU A 414 7.05 -7.85 6.22
C LEU A 414 6.57 -7.24 4.91
N THR A 415 5.84 -6.14 4.97
CA THR A 415 5.59 -5.27 3.82
C THR A 415 5.96 -3.83 4.16
N ASN A 416 6.71 -3.18 3.28
CA ASN A 416 7.26 -1.85 3.48
C ASN A 416 6.66 -0.85 2.50
N SER A 417 6.44 0.36 2.97
CA SER A 417 6.12 1.50 2.12
C SER A 417 6.93 2.72 2.53
N LEU A 418 7.54 3.36 1.54
CA LEU A 418 8.29 4.60 1.69
C LEU A 418 7.61 5.68 0.87
N GLY A 419 7.24 6.81 1.48
CA GLY A 419 6.50 7.88 0.82
C GLY A 419 7.29 9.19 0.75
N PHE A 420 7.01 9.99 -0.26
CA PHE A 420 7.49 11.38 -0.33
C PHE A 420 7.15 12.12 0.97
N GLY A 421 8.08 12.94 1.46
CA GLY A 421 8.02 13.52 2.79
C GLY A 421 8.79 12.71 3.84
N GLY A 422 9.41 11.58 3.44
CA GLY A 422 10.15 10.69 4.33
C GLY A 422 9.24 9.82 5.21
N HIS A 423 8.03 9.53 4.76
CA HIS A 423 7.10 8.65 5.48
C HIS A 423 7.47 7.19 5.28
N ASN A 424 7.75 6.46 6.36
CA ASN A 424 8.05 5.04 6.32
C ASN A 424 7.03 4.26 7.14
N ALA A 425 6.54 3.17 6.59
CA ALA A 425 5.64 2.25 7.25
C ALA A 425 6.02 0.80 6.96
N SER A 426 6.00 -0.04 7.99
CA SER A 426 6.21 -1.48 7.90
C SER A 426 5.13 -2.21 8.68
N LEU A 427 4.54 -3.23 8.08
CA LEU A 427 3.59 -4.13 8.72
C LEU A 427 4.18 -5.53 8.76
N LEU A 428 4.07 -6.17 9.91
CA LEU A 428 4.46 -7.57 10.11
C LEU A 428 3.22 -8.45 10.22
N LEU A 429 3.13 -9.40 9.30
CA LEU A 429 2.11 -10.43 9.27
C LEU A 429 2.68 -11.75 9.76
N LYS A 430 1.84 -12.56 10.40
CA LYS A 430 2.17 -13.91 10.85
C LYS A 430 1.15 -14.91 10.31
N LYS A 431 1.62 -16.09 9.93
CA LYS A 431 0.77 -17.23 9.64
C LYS A 431 -0.11 -17.53 10.84
N TYR A 432 -1.41 -17.66 10.61
CA TYR A 432 -2.35 -18.05 11.68
C TYR A 432 -2.34 -19.57 11.84
N GLU A 433 -2.11 -20.03 13.06
CA GLU A 433 -1.97 -21.47 13.40
C GLU A 433 -3.14 -22.02 14.23
N GLY A 434 -4.22 -21.23 14.44
CA GLY A 434 -5.39 -21.64 15.20
C GLY A 434 -5.50 -21.07 16.62
#